data_581b236d954da012d71d9fae3840af5b
#
_entry.id   581b236d954da012d71d9fae3840af5b
#
_cell.length_a   1.000
_cell.length_b   1.000
_cell.length_c   1.000
_cell.angle_alpha   90.00
_cell.angle_beta   90.00
_cell.angle_gamma   90.00
#
_symmetry.space_group_name_H-M   'P 1'
#
loop_
_entity.id
_entity.type
_entity.pdbx_description
1 polymer ?
#
loop_
_entity_poly.entity_id
_entity_poly.type
_entity_poly.pdbx_seq_one_letter_code
_entity_poly.pdbx_strand_id
1 'polypeptide(L)'
;MKLTQKETNILNDLKAQEQLCVEKYEKYSSNADDESLRQVFTEIGKMEKQHLNTINKILKGSVPNINTEGQDSKQKKKSGKIQTNAVSGQYNKNDCYLCSDALASEKHVSSTYNTGIFEFKDPKIRQVLNLSLIHI
;
A
#
# COMPACT_ATOMS: atom_id res chain seq x y z
N MET A 1 16.31 -11.73 -15.97
CA MET A 1 15.61 -12.49 -14.90
C MET A 1 14.36 -13.12 -15.49
N LYS A 2 14.20 -14.40 -15.29
CA LYS A 2 13.02 -15.12 -15.82
C LYS A 2 12.14 -15.57 -14.65
N LEU A 3 10.92 -15.02 -14.59
CA LEU A 3 9.91 -15.43 -13.62
C LEU A 3 9.33 -16.80 -13.99
N THR A 4 9.06 -17.62 -12.99
CA THR A 4 8.26 -18.83 -13.16
C THR A 4 6.78 -18.47 -13.40
N GLN A 5 6.01 -19.41 -13.94
CA GLN A 5 4.56 -19.20 -14.12
C GLN A 5 3.86 -18.93 -12.78
N LYS A 6 4.25 -19.66 -11.73
CA LYS A 6 3.71 -19.46 -10.39
C LYS A 6 4.01 -18.06 -9.84
N GLU A 7 5.24 -17.59 -9.99
CA GLU A 7 5.66 -16.24 -9.60
C GLU A 7 4.88 -15.17 -10.38
N THR A 8 4.71 -15.35 -11.67
CA THR A 8 3.92 -14.45 -12.52
C THR A 8 2.45 -14.41 -12.07
N ASN A 9 1.86 -15.53 -11.75
CA ASN A 9 0.48 -15.60 -11.27
C ASN A 9 0.31 -14.86 -9.93
N ILE A 10 1.26 -15.02 -9.01
CA ILE A 10 1.24 -14.31 -7.72
C ILE A 10 1.35 -12.80 -7.93
N LEU A 11 2.24 -12.36 -8.80
CA LEU A 11 2.40 -10.93 -9.11
C LEU A 11 1.17 -10.34 -9.78
N ASN A 12 0.50 -11.08 -10.64
CA ASN A 12 -0.76 -10.63 -11.25
C ASN A 12 -1.89 -10.51 -10.22
N ASP A 13 -1.96 -11.41 -9.24
CA ASP A 13 -2.90 -11.29 -8.13
C ASP A 13 -2.62 -10.05 -7.27
N LEU A 14 -1.37 -9.83 -6.92
CA LEU A 14 -0.95 -8.63 -6.18
C LEU A 14 -1.25 -7.36 -6.95
N LYS A 15 -0.98 -7.36 -8.26
CA LYS A 15 -1.30 -6.24 -9.14
C LYS A 15 -2.79 -5.91 -9.13
N ALA A 16 -3.65 -6.91 -9.25
CA ALA A 16 -5.10 -6.70 -9.23
C ALA A 16 -5.57 -6.13 -7.89
N GLN A 17 -5.02 -6.63 -6.78
CA GLN A 17 -5.36 -6.15 -5.45
C GLN A 17 -4.88 -4.73 -5.20
N GLU A 18 -3.64 -4.39 -5.59
CA GLU A 18 -3.10 -3.04 -5.46
C GLU A 18 -3.87 -2.04 -6.34
N GLN A 19 -4.25 -2.44 -7.53
CA GLN A 19 -5.05 -1.59 -8.43
C GLN A 19 -6.42 -1.29 -7.80
N LEU A 20 -7.06 -2.29 -7.22
CA LEU A 20 -8.32 -2.10 -6.49
C LEU A 20 -8.14 -1.18 -5.28
N CYS A 21 -7.05 -1.32 -4.53
CA CYS A 21 -6.72 -0.44 -3.41
C CYS A 21 -6.54 1.01 -3.87
N VAL A 22 -5.83 1.26 -4.95
CA VAL A 22 -5.67 2.61 -5.51
C VAL A 22 -7.04 3.24 -5.79
N GLU A 23 -7.92 2.53 -6.46
CA GLU A 23 -9.28 3.00 -6.76
C GLU A 23 -10.11 3.25 -5.49
N LYS A 24 -10.01 2.37 -4.52
CA LYS A 24 -10.71 2.52 -3.23
C LYS A 24 -10.24 3.75 -2.47
N TYR A 25 -8.94 3.98 -2.36
CA TYR A 25 -8.41 5.16 -1.66
C TYR A 25 -8.76 6.47 -2.36
N GLU A 26 -8.86 6.49 -3.68
CA GLU A 26 -9.39 7.64 -4.41
C GLU A 26 -10.84 7.94 -4.01
N LYS A 27 -11.68 6.91 -3.90
CA LYS A 27 -13.06 7.06 -3.43
C LYS A 27 -13.13 7.47 -1.96
N TYR A 28 -12.32 6.88 -1.09
CA TYR A 28 -12.29 7.23 0.33
C TYR A 28 -11.89 8.69 0.52
N SER A 29 -10.84 9.15 -0.17
CA SER A 29 -10.40 10.53 -0.08
C SER A 29 -11.45 11.53 -0.57
N SER A 30 -12.28 11.14 -1.54
CA SER A 30 -13.36 11.97 -2.06
C SER A 30 -14.60 11.98 -1.17
N ASN A 31 -14.87 10.91 -0.43
CA ASN A 31 -16.10 10.70 0.32
C ASN A 31 -15.97 10.91 1.84
N ALA A 32 -14.76 10.97 2.37
CA ALA A 32 -14.55 11.22 3.80
C ALA A 32 -15.01 12.65 4.15
N ASP A 33 -15.63 12.78 5.30
CA ASP A 33 -16.14 14.07 5.77
C ASP A 33 -15.05 14.87 6.52
N ASP A 34 -14.17 14.17 7.24
CA ASP A 34 -13.06 14.78 7.95
C ASP A 34 -11.90 15.10 7.00
N GLU A 35 -11.43 16.35 7.02
CA GLU A 35 -10.33 16.81 6.17
C GLU A 35 -9.02 16.07 6.47
N SER A 36 -8.71 15.84 7.74
CA SER A 36 -7.50 15.09 8.12
C SER A 36 -7.55 13.66 7.62
N LEU A 37 -8.72 13.04 7.66
CA LEU A 37 -8.92 11.68 7.13
C LEU A 37 -8.77 11.65 5.60
N ARG A 38 -9.27 12.64 4.88
CA ARG A 38 -9.07 12.77 3.42
C ARG A 38 -7.59 12.81 3.08
N GLN A 39 -6.80 13.59 3.84
CA GLN A 39 -5.35 13.68 3.64
C GLN A 39 -4.67 12.33 3.86
N VAL A 40 -5.05 11.61 4.91
CA VAL A 40 -4.52 10.27 5.20
C VAL A 40 -4.83 9.31 4.04
N PHE A 41 -6.05 9.27 3.56
CA PHE A 41 -6.44 8.42 2.43
C PHE A 41 -5.69 8.79 1.15
N THR A 42 -5.46 10.07 0.90
CA THR A 42 -4.67 10.54 -0.24
C THR A 42 -3.23 10.07 -0.16
N GLU A 43 -2.60 10.17 1.00
CA GLU A 43 -1.21 9.73 1.21
C GLU A 43 -1.08 8.20 1.07
N ILE A 44 -1.99 7.44 1.63
CA ILE A 44 -1.99 5.97 1.48
C ILE A 44 -2.21 5.60 0.02
N GLY A 45 -3.10 6.27 -0.69
CA GLY A 45 -3.32 6.05 -2.12
C GLY A 45 -2.07 6.27 -2.97
N LYS A 46 -1.24 7.25 -2.63
CA LYS A 46 0.06 7.46 -3.29
C LYS A 46 1.03 6.31 -3.03
N MET A 47 1.08 5.79 -1.82
CA MET A 47 1.90 4.62 -1.48
C MET A 47 1.45 3.38 -2.26
N GLU A 48 0.15 3.16 -2.38
CA GLU A 48 -0.41 2.05 -3.15
C GLU A 48 -0.07 2.15 -4.64
N LYS A 49 -0.05 3.35 -5.21
CA LYS A 49 0.43 3.58 -6.58
C LYS A 49 1.90 3.21 -6.76
N GLN A 50 2.73 3.51 -5.78
CA GLN A 50 4.15 3.13 -5.79
C GLN A 50 4.30 1.60 -5.75
N HIS A 51 3.53 0.91 -4.90
CA HIS A 51 3.53 -0.54 -4.85
C HIS A 51 3.10 -1.15 -6.18
N LEU A 52 2.06 -0.62 -6.80
CA LEU A 52 1.58 -1.06 -8.10
C LEU A 52 2.64 -0.88 -9.19
N ASN A 53 3.33 0.25 -9.21
CA ASN A 53 4.43 0.50 -10.15
C ASN A 53 5.58 -0.47 -9.96
N THR A 54 5.91 -0.80 -8.72
CA THR A 54 6.94 -1.78 -8.37
C THR A 54 6.58 -3.16 -8.90
N ILE A 55 5.36 -3.61 -8.70
CA ILE A 55 4.86 -4.90 -9.20
C ILE A 55 4.91 -4.94 -10.72
N ASN A 56 4.48 -3.87 -11.39
CA ASN A 56 4.56 -3.78 -12.86
C ASN A 56 5.99 -3.85 -13.38
N LYS A 57 6.95 -3.25 -12.70
CA LYS A 57 8.38 -3.34 -13.06
C LYS A 57 8.88 -4.77 -12.93
N ILE A 58 8.54 -5.46 -11.86
CA ILE A 58 8.94 -6.86 -11.67
C ILE A 58 8.33 -7.75 -12.74
N LEU A 59 7.07 -7.55 -13.10
CA LEU A 59 6.39 -8.28 -14.17
C LEU A 59 7.06 -8.09 -15.54
N LYS A 60 7.67 -6.93 -15.77
CA LYS A 60 8.44 -6.63 -16.97
C LYS A 60 9.89 -7.18 -16.95
N GLY A 61 10.28 -7.84 -15.86
CA GLY A 61 11.59 -8.41 -15.69
C GLY A 61 12.63 -7.49 -15.08
N SER A 62 12.24 -6.34 -14.57
CA SER A 62 13.11 -5.36 -13.92
C SER A 62 12.89 -5.39 -12.40
N VAL A 63 13.93 -5.71 -11.64
CA VAL A 63 13.89 -5.59 -10.18
C VAL A 63 14.35 -4.18 -9.83
N PRO A 64 13.52 -3.36 -9.14
CA PRO A 64 13.94 -2.04 -8.70
C PRO A 64 15.16 -2.14 -7.78
N ASN A 65 16.17 -1.33 -8.05
CA ASN A 65 17.29 -1.21 -7.13
C ASN A 65 16.82 -0.54 -5.86
N ILE A 66 16.83 -1.29 -4.78
CA ILE A 66 16.70 -0.73 -3.45
C ILE A 66 18.08 -0.19 -3.09
N ASN A 67 18.38 1.03 -3.49
CA ASN A 67 19.49 1.75 -2.88
C ASN A 67 19.05 2.10 -1.46
N THR A 68 19.46 1.28 -0.52
CA THR A 68 19.27 1.51 0.90
C THR A 68 19.98 2.78 1.40
N GLU A 69 20.82 3.37 0.57
CA GLU A 69 21.58 4.57 0.92
C GLU A 69 20.89 5.90 0.54
N GLY A 70 19.79 5.87 -0.20
CA GLY A 70 19.21 7.10 -0.75
C GLY A 70 17.82 7.48 -0.22
N GLN A 71 17.11 6.63 0.48
CA GLN A 71 15.75 6.91 0.93
C GLN A 71 15.64 7.32 2.41
N ASP A 72 16.73 7.30 3.15
CA ASP A 72 16.77 7.86 4.51
C ASP A 72 16.84 9.39 4.53
N SER A 73 17.07 10.00 3.39
CA SER A 73 17.12 11.43 3.32
C SER A 73 15.79 11.99 2.84
N LYS A 74 15.00 12.44 3.76
CA LYS A 74 13.96 13.47 3.59
C LYS A 74 12.54 13.02 3.21
N GLN A 75 12.08 11.84 3.49
CA GLN A 75 10.80 11.86 4.14
C GLN A 75 11.05 12.28 5.60
N LYS A 76 11.21 13.58 5.80
CA LYS A 76 10.77 14.13 7.05
C LYS A 76 9.39 13.52 7.24
N LYS A 77 9.31 12.53 8.12
CA LYS A 77 8.08 12.33 8.85
C LYS A 77 7.76 13.72 9.39
N LYS A 78 7.03 14.51 8.64
CA LYS A 78 6.02 15.26 9.28
C LYS A 78 5.16 14.18 9.90
N SER A 79 5.55 13.73 11.05
CA SER A 79 4.56 13.40 12.05
C SER A 79 3.79 14.72 12.17
N GLY A 80 2.94 14.95 11.20
CA GLY A 80 1.86 15.85 11.43
C GLY A 80 1.32 15.31 12.72
N LYS A 81 1.51 16.04 13.81
CA LYS A 81 0.70 15.82 14.98
C LYS A 81 -0.67 15.63 14.39
N ILE A 82 -1.13 14.38 14.35
CA ILE A 82 -2.54 14.16 14.25
C ILE A 82 -3.02 14.92 15.46
N GLN A 83 -3.38 16.16 15.24
CA GLN A 83 -4.18 16.84 16.21
C GLN A 83 -5.48 16.05 16.18
N THR A 84 -5.49 15.01 16.97
CA THR A 84 -6.72 14.52 17.50
C THR A 84 -7.25 15.71 18.31
N ASN A 85 -7.82 16.66 17.61
CA ASN A 85 -8.85 17.42 18.21
C ASN A 85 -9.87 16.36 18.59
N ALA A 86 -9.78 15.94 19.83
CA ALA A 86 -10.85 15.22 20.48
C ALA A 86 -12.06 16.14 20.41
N VAL A 87 -12.62 16.25 19.20
CA VAL A 87 -13.90 16.88 19.02
C VAL A 87 -14.85 15.95 19.70
N SER A 88 -15.16 16.34 20.92
CA SER A 88 -16.25 15.89 21.72
C SER A 88 -17.31 15.16 20.89
N GLY A 89 -17.26 13.83 20.88
CA GLY A 89 -18.45 13.01 20.84
C GLY A 89 -19.24 12.93 19.54
N GLN A 90 -18.81 13.49 18.43
CA GLN A 90 -19.51 13.28 17.16
C GLN A 90 -18.88 12.11 16.39
N TYR A 91 -19.50 10.94 16.57
CA TYR A 91 -19.27 9.76 15.79
C TYR A 91 -19.77 9.98 14.37
N ASN A 92 -18.82 10.07 13.39
CA ASN A 92 -19.16 10.12 11.98
C ASN A 92 -19.26 8.71 11.43
N LYS A 93 -20.47 8.24 11.16
CA LYS A 93 -20.72 6.88 10.65
C LYS A 93 -20.11 6.64 9.30
N ASN A 94 -20.12 7.63 8.40
CA ASN A 94 -19.54 7.52 7.06
C ASN A 94 -18.03 7.31 7.16
N ASP A 95 -17.32 8.14 7.91
CA ASP A 95 -15.87 8.04 8.08
C ASP A 95 -15.48 6.73 8.76
N CYS A 96 -16.24 6.29 9.74
CA CYS A 96 -16.03 5.01 10.39
C CYS A 96 -16.21 3.82 9.44
N TYR A 97 -17.22 3.87 8.60
CA TYR A 97 -17.44 2.86 7.55
C TYR A 97 -16.25 2.81 6.58
N LEU A 98 -15.78 3.97 6.11
CA LEU A 98 -14.64 4.05 5.20
C LEU A 98 -13.36 3.49 5.84
N CYS A 99 -13.10 3.83 7.09
CA CYS A 99 -11.95 3.29 7.83
C CYS A 99 -12.04 1.78 8.01
N SER A 100 -13.21 1.25 8.32
CA SER A 100 -13.44 -0.20 8.48
C SER A 100 -13.25 -0.94 7.18
N ASP A 101 -13.74 -0.41 6.07
CA ASP A 101 -13.55 -1.00 4.74
C ASP A 101 -12.08 -0.95 4.31
N ALA A 102 -11.39 0.16 4.54
CA ALA A 102 -9.96 0.30 4.28
C ALA A 102 -9.14 -0.72 5.07
N LEU A 103 -9.43 -0.89 6.36
CA LEU A 103 -8.73 -1.85 7.21
C LEU A 103 -8.94 -3.30 6.74
N ALA A 104 -10.15 -3.66 6.35
CA ALA A 104 -10.43 -4.99 5.81
C ALA A 104 -9.68 -5.23 4.50
N SER A 105 -9.60 -4.25 3.62
CA SER A 105 -8.84 -4.30 2.37
C SER A 105 -7.34 -4.47 2.63
N GLU A 106 -6.77 -3.71 3.57
CA GLU A 106 -5.36 -3.81 3.94
C GLU A 106 -5.01 -5.18 4.53
N LYS A 107 -5.85 -5.76 5.35
CA LYS A 107 -5.65 -7.10 5.87
C LYS A 107 -5.63 -8.15 4.77
N HIS A 108 -6.51 -8.03 3.79
CA HIS A 108 -6.57 -8.95 2.66
C HIS A 108 -5.29 -8.87 1.81
N VAL A 109 -4.86 -7.66 1.44
CA VAL A 109 -3.65 -7.43 0.66
C VAL A 109 -2.41 -7.89 1.43
N SER A 110 -2.30 -7.57 2.71
CA SER A 110 -1.21 -8.00 3.59
C SER A 110 -1.11 -9.53 3.64
N SER A 111 -2.22 -10.23 3.75
CA SER A 111 -2.27 -11.69 3.75
C SER A 111 -1.75 -12.27 2.43
N THR A 112 -2.11 -11.67 1.30
CA THR A 112 -1.63 -12.11 -0.02
C THR A 112 -0.13 -11.89 -0.19
N TYR A 113 0.41 -10.74 0.24
CA TYR A 113 1.85 -10.49 0.25
C TYR A 113 2.59 -11.49 1.13
N ASN A 114 2.10 -11.70 2.33
CA ASN A 114 2.73 -12.58 3.31
C ASN A 114 2.82 -14.03 2.82
N THR A 115 1.78 -14.50 2.14
CA THR A 115 1.78 -15.84 1.52
C THR A 115 2.68 -15.88 0.29
N GLY A 116 2.65 -14.85 -0.54
CA GLY A 116 3.35 -14.82 -1.83
C GLY A 116 4.85 -14.61 -1.75
N ILE A 117 5.34 -13.85 -0.76
CA ILE A 117 6.77 -13.49 -0.64
C ILE A 117 7.67 -14.72 -0.64
N PHE A 118 7.28 -15.76 0.10
CA PHE A 118 8.07 -16.98 0.25
C PHE A 118 8.12 -17.88 -0.99
N GLU A 119 7.27 -17.63 -1.98
CA GLU A 119 7.20 -18.39 -3.21
C GLU A 119 8.21 -17.92 -4.28
N PHE A 120 8.88 -16.80 -4.04
CA PHE A 120 9.87 -16.25 -4.98
C PHE A 120 11.26 -16.79 -4.70
N LYS A 121 11.91 -17.25 -5.76
CA LYS A 121 13.29 -17.78 -5.70
C LYS A 121 14.32 -16.66 -5.59
N ASP A 122 14.09 -15.53 -6.24
CA ASP A 122 15.01 -14.39 -6.23
C ASP A 122 14.92 -13.63 -4.91
N PRO A 123 16.00 -13.58 -4.10
CA PRO A 123 16.00 -12.84 -2.85
C PRO A 123 15.74 -11.35 -3.01
N LYS A 124 16.10 -10.76 -4.15
CA LYS A 124 15.86 -9.34 -4.43
C LYS A 124 14.38 -9.04 -4.59
N ILE A 125 13.63 -9.92 -5.24
CA ILE A 125 12.17 -9.80 -5.36
C ILE A 125 11.53 -9.93 -3.98
N ARG A 126 11.93 -10.91 -3.18
CA ARG A 126 11.43 -11.06 -1.80
C ARG A 126 11.67 -9.82 -0.96
N GLN A 127 12.84 -9.21 -1.09
CA GLN A 127 13.19 -7.99 -0.37
C GLN A 127 12.30 -6.81 -0.79
N VAL A 128 12.09 -6.62 -2.09
CA VAL A 128 11.21 -5.56 -2.63
C VAL A 128 9.78 -5.74 -2.15
N LEU A 129 9.23 -6.94 -2.23
CA LEU A 129 7.87 -7.22 -1.77
C LEU A 129 7.72 -7.07 -0.26
N ASN A 130 8.74 -7.45 0.51
CA ASN A 130 8.75 -7.26 1.96
C ASN A 130 8.75 -5.78 2.35
N LEU A 131 9.46 -4.93 1.63
CA LEU A 131 9.39 -3.48 1.83
C LEU A 131 8.00 -2.93 1.53
N SER A 132 7.34 -3.41 0.49
CA SER A 132 5.95 -3.05 0.20
C SER A 132 5.01 -3.46 1.33
N LEU A 133 5.20 -4.65 1.89
CA LEU A 133 4.42 -5.15 3.03
C LEU A 133 4.57 -4.28 4.28
N ILE A 134 5.77 -3.79 4.56
CA ILE A 134 6.04 -2.93 5.72
C ILE A 134 5.22 -1.62 5.66
N HIS A 135 4.91 -1.14 4.47
CA HIS A 135 4.12 0.08 4.27
C HIS A 135 2.60 -0.14 4.32
N ILE A 136 2.17 -1.37 4.39
CA ILE A 136 0.77 -1.71 4.59
C ILE A 136 0.45 -1.67 6.09
#